data_66db69717c32f5e0c53ff98589dd4578
#
_entry.id   66db69717c32f5e0c53ff98589dd4578
#
_cell.length_a   1.000
_cell.length_b   1.000
_cell.length_c   1.000
_cell.angle_alpha   90.00
_cell.angle_beta   90.00
_cell.angle_gamma   90.00
#
_symmetry.space_group_name_H-M   'P 1'
#
loop_
_entity.id
_entity.type
_entity.pdbx_description
1 polymer ?
#
loop_
_entity_poly.entity_id
_entity_poly.type
_entity_poly.pdbx_seq_one_letter_code
_entity_poly.pdbx_strand_id
1 'polypeptide(L)'
;RADHSIALRADFERSMPHADPQMRALHLGCGAALFNLRVAAQHAGFRPSVKLLPDPDDQQTLASVTLVGASESLDHDLSPLYSAIPERRTSRYPFAERPIPTALENLLVDQARSEGSRMAFLTGWHLQLVLELIEEAELNTEHDGDQDEELWVRTGVTLSDTTGNPVDPAKREDPEDLGMILDGVPEYSLGPRRYGGRAPVRDFARGREHSERDSEMFEHMPHLGLIYTEHDHPVDWLVAGQAMERVLLVATREGLASSFATQALERPELRWLLRDPVWGAGPVQMVIRLGYGPLGSRTPRRDVRDALEILP
;
A
#
# COMPACT_ATOMS: atom_id res chain seq x y z
N ARG A 1 -31.29 20.97 1.31
CA ARG A 1 -30.23 20.57 0.35
C ARG A 1 -29.54 19.41 1.01
N ALA A 2 -29.68 18.18 0.46
CA ALA A 2 -28.86 17.07 0.90
C ALA A 2 -27.40 17.44 0.58
N ASP A 3 -26.59 17.57 1.60
CA ASP A 3 -25.17 17.85 1.44
C ASP A 3 -24.52 16.54 1.00
N HIS A 4 -24.16 16.44 -0.28
CA HIS A 4 -23.53 15.25 -0.85
C HIS A 4 -22.06 15.25 -0.44
N SER A 5 -21.80 15.05 0.85
CA SER A 5 -20.46 15.00 1.41
C SER A 5 -20.15 13.59 1.96
N ILE A 6 -18.91 13.18 1.82
CA ILE A 6 -18.37 11.92 2.34
C ILE A 6 -17.20 12.28 3.24
N ALA A 7 -17.23 11.86 4.51
CA ALA A 7 -16.08 11.94 5.41
C ALA A 7 -15.27 10.65 5.34
N LEU A 8 -13.97 10.78 5.13
CA LEU A 8 -13.02 9.68 5.29
C LEU A 8 -12.50 9.70 6.72
N ARG A 9 -12.75 8.64 7.46
CA ARG A 9 -12.34 8.50 8.85
C ARG A 9 -11.32 7.38 9.01
N ALA A 10 -10.32 7.62 9.88
CA ALA A 10 -9.37 6.58 10.26
C ALA A 10 -10.02 5.62 11.28
N ASP A 11 -9.77 4.35 11.11
CA ASP A 11 -10.10 3.32 12.10
C ASP A 11 -8.88 3.09 13.00
N PHE A 12 -8.83 3.78 14.14
CA PHE A 12 -7.70 3.70 15.07
C PHE A 12 -7.61 2.36 15.79
N GLU A 13 -8.69 1.58 15.87
CA GLU A 13 -8.64 0.22 16.42
C GLU A 13 -7.78 -0.72 15.57
N ARG A 14 -7.51 -0.32 14.32
CA ARG A 14 -6.65 -1.04 13.37
C ARG A 14 -5.24 -0.46 13.27
N SER A 15 -4.89 0.48 14.12
CA SER A 15 -3.52 0.97 14.20
C SER A 15 -2.56 -0.14 14.62
N MET A 16 -1.30 0.00 14.25
CA MET A 16 -0.22 -0.92 14.57
C MET A 16 0.81 -0.15 15.41
N PRO A 17 0.64 -0.07 16.75
CA PRO A 17 1.45 0.79 17.59
C PRO A 17 2.95 0.46 17.60
N HIS A 18 3.34 -0.79 17.32
CA HIS A 18 4.74 -1.18 17.25
C HIS A 18 5.32 -0.96 15.84
N ALA A 19 4.58 -1.34 14.78
CA ALA A 19 5.04 -1.19 13.39
C ALA A 19 4.81 0.22 12.82
N ASP A 20 3.79 0.95 13.31
CA ASP A 20 3.42 2.30 12.85
C ASP A 20 3.06 3.24 14.01
N PRO A 21 3.99 3.50 14.95
CA PRO A 21 3.72 4.27 16.17
C PRO A 21 3.26 5.71 15.91
N GLN A 22 3.58 6.28 14.75
CA GLN A 22 3.15 7.61 14.33
C GLN A 22 1.88 7.62 13.49
N MET A 23 1.29 6.45 13.22
CA MET A 23 0.14 6.27 12.32
C MET A 23 0.40 6.78 10.88
N ARG A 24 1.66 6.83 10.45
CA ARG A 24 2.05 7.28 9.13
C ARG A 24 1.53 6.35 8.03
N ALA A 25 1.72 5.04 8.21
CA ALA A 25 1.25 4.03 7.26
C ALA A 25 -0.28 3.99 7.21
N LEU A 26 -0.97 4.21 8.33
CA LEU A 26 -2.41 4.36 8.40
C LEU A 26 -2.88 5.55 7.54
N HIS A 27 -2.24 6.72 7.67
CA HIS A 27 -2.57 7.89 6.84
C HIS A 27 -2.30 7.64 5.35
N LEU A 28 -1.20 6.97 5.00
CA LEU A 28 -0.91 6.55 3.62
C LEU A 28 -2.02 5.65 3.06
N GLY A 29 -2.45 4.66 3.82
CA GLY A 29 -3.56 3.78 3.45
C GLY A 29 -4.88 4.53 3.24
N CYS A 30 -5.20 5.46 4.15
CA CYS A 30 -6.36 6.33 4.02
C CYS A 30 -6.25 7.28 2.79
N GLY A 31 -5.04 7.79 2.51
CA GLY A 31 -4.78 8.56 1.28
C GLY A 31 -5.03 7.75 0.01
N ALA A 32 -4.62 6.48 -0.02
CA ALA A 32 -4.90 5.57 -1.13
C ALA A 32 -6.43 5.34 -1.29
N ALA A 33 -7.14 5.12 -0.18
CA ALA A 33 -8.60 4.99 -0.20
C ALA A 33 -9.29 6.27 -0.70
N LEU A 34 -8.79 7.45 -0.30
CA LEU A 34 -9.28 8.75 -0.78
C LEU A 34 -9.09 8.90 -2.29
N PHE A 35 -7.95 8.45 -2.83
CA PHE A 35 -7.72 8.50 -4.27
C PHE A 35 -8.72 7.60 -5.02
N ASN A 36 -8.94 6.39 -4.53
CA ASN A 36 -9.94 5.48 -5.11
C ASN A 36 -11.36 6.07 -5.06
N LEU A 37 -11.73 6.75 -3.97
CA LEU A 37 -13.01 7.48 -3.87
C LEU A 37 -13.11 8.58 -4.92
N ARG A 38 -12.05 9.35 -5.15
CA ARG A 38 -12.01 10.41 -6.18
C ARG A 38 -12.18 9.84 -7.58
N VAL A 39 -11.50 8.74 -7.88
CA VAL A 39 -11.63 8.01 -9.16
C VAL A 39 -13.07 7.52 -9.36
N ALA A 40 -13.65 6.88 -8.35
CA ALA A 40 -15.01 6.35 -8.41
C ALA A 40 -16.06 7.48 -8.55
N ALA A 41 -15.89 8.59 -7.84
CA ALA A 41 -16.76 9.76 -7.95
C ALA A 41 -16.75 10.35 -9.37
N GLN A 42 -15.57 10.51 -9.97
CA GLN A 42 -15.48 11.02 -11.35
C GLN A 42 -16.06 10.02 -12.35
N HIS A 43 -15.83 8.72 -12.17
CA HIS A 43 -16.44 7.70 -13.00
C HIS A 43 -17.98 7.72 -12.93
N ALA A 44 -18.52 8.07 -11.76
CA ALA A 44 -19.96 8.22 -11.55
C ALA A 44 -20.52 9.62 -12.02
N GLY A 45 -19.69 10.45 -12.63
CA GLY A 45 -20.10 11.77 -13.15
C GLY A 45 -20.13 12.89 -12.12
N PHE A 46 -19.43 12.75 -11.00
CA PHE A 46 -19.30 13.81 -9.99
C PHE A 46 -17.90 14.43 -10.03
N ARG A 47 -17.82 15.71 -9.64
CA ARG A 47 -16.55 16.38 -9.35
C ARG A 47 -16.29 16.33 -7.83
N PRO A 48 -15.34 15.53 -7.35
CA PRO A 48 -14.98 15.53 -5.94
C PRO A 48 -14.15 16.76 -5.58
N SER A 49 -14.60 17.52 -4.57
CA SER A 49 -13.83 18.59 -3.93
C SER A 49 -13.34 18.07 -2.58
N VAL A 50 -12.03 18.02 -2.38
CA VAL A 50 -11.40 17.41 -1.20
C VAL A 50 -10.84 18.47 -0.28
N LYS A 51 -11.13 18.35 1.02
CA LYS A 51 -10.46 19.09 2.10
C LYS A 51 -9.80 18.06 3.01
N LEU A 52 -8.47 18.07 3.09
CA LEU A 52 -7.69 17.23 3.99
C LEU A 52 -7.71 17.83 5.39
N LEU A 53 -7.75 16.95 6.41
CA LEU A 53 -7.74 17.29 7.84
C LEU A 53 -8.69 18.47 8.12
N PRO A 54 -10.00 18.31 7.87
CA PRO A 54 -10.95 19.41 7.83
C PRO A 54 -11.15 20.09 9.18
N ASP A 55 -10.95 19.37 10.27
CA ASP A 55 -11.12 19.82 11.64
C ASP A 55 -9.87 19.45 12.48
N PRO A 56 -9.14 20.43 13.02
CA PRO A 56 -7.97 20.15 13.86
C PRO A 56 -8.31 19.47 15.20
N ASP A 57 -9.55 19.56 15.65
CA ASP A 57 -10.01 18.95 16.90
C ASP A 57 -10.52 17.52 16.69
N ASP A 58 -10.83 17.10 15.45
CA ASP A 58 -11.20 15.72 15.08
C ASP A 58 -10.07 15.04 14.30
N GLN A 59 -9.16 14.40 15.02
CA GLN A 59 -8.04 13.66 14.44
C GLN A 59 -8.48 12.39 13.66
N GLN A 60 -9.70 11.92 13.87
CA GLN A 60 -10.21 10.74 13.18
C GLN A 60 -10.69 11.06 11.76
N THR A 61 -11.23 12.26 11.52
CA THR A 61 -11.67 12.69 10.20
C THR A 61 -10.49 13.20 9.37
N LEU A 62 -9.99 12.36 8.46
CA LEU A 62 -8.80 12.65 7.66
C LEU A 62 -9.10 13.42 6.38
N ALA A 63 -10.31 13.30 5.83
CA ALA A 63 -10.72 14.11 4.70
C ALA A 63 -12.23 14.29 4.65
N SER A 64 -12.66 15.43 4.07
CA SER A 64 -14.05 15.66 3.66
C SER A 64 -14.08 15.81 2.14
N VAL A 65 -14.99 15.07 1.50
CA VAL A 65 -15.16 15.06 0.04
C VAL A 65 -16.57 15.52 -0.28
N THR A 66 -16.71 16.67 -0.93
CA THR A 66 -17.98 17.16 -1.42
C THR A 66 -18.15 16.77 -2.89
N LEU A 67 -19.26 16.11 -3.22
CA LEU A 67 -19.58 15.68 -4.57
C LEU A 67 -20.44 16.73 -5.27
N VAL A 68 -19.88 17.34 -6.30
CA VAL A 68 -20.60 18.33 -7.14
C VAL A 68 -20.90 17.68 -8.48
N GLY A 69 -22.11 17.87 -9.01
CA GLY A 69 -22.44 17.38 -10.35
C GLY A 69 -21.51 17.97 -11.40
N ALA A 70 -20.90 17.15 -12.23
CA ALA A 70 -20.04 17.63 -13.30
C ALA A 70 -20.91 18.17 -14.45
N SER A 71 -20.81 19.47 -14.72
CA SER A 71 -21.51 20.11 -15.85
C SER A 71 -20.61 20.36 -17.07
N GLU A 72 -19.29 20.16 -16.96
CA GLU A 72 -18.29 20.40 -18.00
C GLU A 72 -17.15 19.39 -17.92
N SER A 73 -16.32 19.33 -19.00
CA SER A 73 -15.15 18.45 -19.04
C SER A 73 -14.19 18.74 -17.87
N LEU A 74 -13.69 17.68 -17.23
CA LEU A 74 -12.72 17.78 -16.15
C LEU A 74 -11.32 17.99 -16.74
N ASP A 75 -10.57 18.97 -16.25
CA ASP A 75 -9.18 19.21 -16.66
C ASP A 75 -8.26 18.01 -16.38
N HIS A 76 -8.61 17.21 -15.38
CA HIS A 76 -7.91 15.97 -15.01
C HIS A 76 -8.92 14.84 -14.80
N ASP A 77 -9.25 14.13 -15.87
CA ASP A 77 -10.17 12.98 -15.80
C ASP A 77 -9.47 11.75 -15.22
N LEU A 78 -9.91 11.33 -14.03
CA LEU A 78 -9.45 10.10 -13.37
C LEU A 78 -10.31 8.89 -13.73
N SER A 79 -11.45 9.07 -14.40
CA SER A 79 -12.40 8.00 -14.74
C SER A 79 -11.75 6.81 -15.46
N PRO A 80 -10.72 6.99 -16.33
CA PRO A 80 -10.04 5.86 -16.97
C PRO A 80 -9.30 4.93 -16.01
N LEU A 81 -9.04 5.36 -14.76
CA LEU A 81 -8.38 4.54 -13.74
C LEU A 81 -9.36 3.63 -12.99
N TYR A 82 -10.67 3.83 -13.14
CA TYR A 82 -11.68 3.08 -12.36
C TYR A 82 -11.58 1.57 -12.55
N SER A 83 -11.37 1.10 -13.78
CA SER A 83 -11.22 -0.33 -14.08
C SER A 83 -9.98 -0.96 -13.43
N ALA A 84 -8.95 -0.17 -13.12
CA ALA A 84 -7.74 -0.66 -12.50
C ALA A 84 -7.90 -0.91 -10.98
N ILE A 85 -8.88 -0.29 -10.31
CA ILE A 85 -9.10 -0.45 -8.87
C ILE A 85 -9.28 -1.93 -8.47
N PRO A 86 -10.17 -2.72 -9.09
CA PRO A 86 -10.32 -4.14 -8.76
C PRO A 86 -9.19 -5.02 -9.29
N GLU A 87 -8.39 -4.53 -10.24
CA GLU A 87 -7.29 -5.29 -10.84
C GLU A 87 -5.97 -5.12 -10.09
N ARG A 88 -5.75 -3.97 -9.44
CA ARG A 88 -4.53 -3.68 -8.68
C ARG A 88 -4.39 -4.66 -7.50
N ARG A 89 -3.27 -5.36 -7.44
CA ARG A 89 -2.95 -6.33 -6.39
C ARG A 89 -1.48 -6.26 -6.05
N THR A 90 -1.15 -6.61 -4.82
CA THR A 90 0.24 -6.80 -4.40
C THR A 90 0.71 -8.17 -4.86
N SER A 91 1.78 -8.21 -5.65
CA SER A 91 2.40 -9.45 -6.10
C SER A 91 3.66 -9.76 -5.29
N ARG A 92 3.68 -10.91 -4.65
CA ARG A 92 4.83 -11.42 -3.88
C ARG A 92 5.58 -12.52 -4.63
N TYR A 93 5.45 -12.52 -5.96
CA TYR A 93 6.14 -13.43 -6.88
C TYR A 93 7.39 -12.78 -7.46
N PRO A 94 8.32 -13.56 -8.04
CA PRO A 94 9.42 -13.03 -8.81
C PRO A 94 8.95 -12.20 -10.00
N PHE A 95 9.66 -11.12 -10.30
CA PHE A 95 9.46 -10.37 -11.53
C PHE A 95 10.56 -10.70 -12.55
N ALA A 96 10.25 -10.50 -13.82
CA ALA A 96 11.21 -10.73 -14.88
C ALA A 96 12.38 -9.73 -14.81
N GLU A 97 13.59 -10.19 -15.12
CA GLU A 97 14.78 -9.35 -15.34
C GLU A 97 14.63 -8.53 -16.65
N ARG A 98 13.58 -7.75 -16.71
CA ARG A 98 13.22 -6.93 -17.85
C ARG A 98 13.13 -5.47 -17.43
N PRO A 99 13.85 -4.56 -18.11
CA PRO A 99 13.80 -3.14 -17.76
C PRO A 99 12.40 -2.55 -18.02
N ILE A 100 11.98 -1.66 -17.15
CA ILE A 100 10.82 -0.80 -17.37
C ILE A 100 11.29 0.30 -18.36
N PRO A 101 10.56 0.54 -19.46
CA PRO A 101 10.93 1.61 -20.38
C PRO A 101 10.97 2.97 -19.70
N THR A 102 11.98 3.78 -19.98
CA THR A 102 12.15 5.12 -19.37
C THR A 102 10.93 6.02 -19.55
N ALA A 103 10.23 5.88 -20.70
CA ALA A 103 8.99 6.61 -20.93
C ALA A 103 7.91 6.25 -19.91
N LEU A 104 7.82 4.97 -19.51
CA LEU A 104 6.88 4.51 -18.49
C LEU A 104 7.32 4.94 -17.09
N GLU A 105 8.61 4.86 -16.78
CA GLU A 105 9.14 5.41 -15.52
C GLU A 105 8.81 6.91 -15.37
N ASN A 106 9.05 7.70 -16.42
CA ASN A 106 8.71 9.12 -16.43
C ASN A 106 7.21 9.36 -16.27
N LEU A 107 6.37 8.56 -16.93
CA LEU A 107 4.93 8.62 -16.76
C LEU A 107 4.54 8.44 -15.28
N LEU A 108 5.07 7.42 -14.61
CA LEU A 108 4.77 7.14 -13.19
C LEU A 108 5.26 8.27 -12.26
N VAL A 109 6.44 8.84 -12.55
CA VAL A 109 6.97 10.02 -11.84
C VAL A 109 6.02 11.21 -11.97
N ASP A 110 5.51 11.47 -13.17
CA ASP A 110 4.58 12.58 -13.43
C ASP A 110 3.20 12.33 -12.75
N GLN A 111 2.76 11.06 -12.65
CA GLN A 111 1.56 10.74 -11.88
C GLN A 111 1.72 11.06 -10.39
N ALA A 112 2.86 10.74 -9.77
CA ALA A 112 3.10 11.11 -8.39
C ALA A 112 3.13 12.64 -8.20
N ARG A 113 3.77 13.35 -9.13
CA ARG A 113 3.85 14.82 -9.10
C ARG A 113 2.48 15.48 -9.21
N SER A 114 1.58 14.95 -10.02
CA SER A 114 0.23 15.51 -10.17
C SER A 114 -0.64 15.38 -8.93
N GLU A 115 -0.26 14.54 -7.96
CA GLU A 115 -0.89 14.47 -6.62
C GLU A 115 -0.11 15.23 -5.53
N GLY A 116 0.91 16.02 -5.90
CA GLY A 116 1.68 16.81 -4.95
C GLY A 116 2.81 16.07 -4.23
N SER A 117 3.10 14.84 -4.62
CA SER A 117 4.28 14.08 -4.16
C SER A 117 5.35 14.02 -5.23
N ARG A 118 6.49 13.45 -4.86
CA ARG A 118 7.59 13.19 -5.79
C ARG A 118 7.87 11.69 -5.83
N MET A 119 8.36 11.22 -6.96
CA MET A 119 8.81 9.84 -7.14
C MET A 119 10.15 9.82 -7.86
N ALA A 120 11.02 8.88 -7.48
CA ALA A 120 12.27 8.60 -8.18
C ALA A 120 12.49 7.09 -8.29
N PHE A 121 12.95 6.62 -9.44
CA PHE A 121 13.43 5.26 -9.59
C PHE A 121 14.87 5.17 -9.11
N LEU A 122 15.16 4.13 -8.32
CA LEU A 122 16.48 3.90 -7.75
C LEU A 122 17.42 3.25 -8.77
N THR A 123 18.63 3.75 -8.83
CA THR A 123 19.68 3.19 -9.68
C THR A 123 21.04 3.21 -8.97
N GLY A 124 22.00 2.44 -9.50
CA GLY A 124 23.38 2.46 -9.03
C GLY A 124 23.52 2.21 -7.53
N TRP A 125 24.36 3.02 -6.90
CA TRP A 125 24.70 2.88 -5.48
C TRP A 125 23.50 3.11 -4.54
N HIS A 126 22.57 4.01 -4.90
CA HIS A 126 21.38 4.29 -4.08
C HIS A 126 20.43 3.08 -4.03
N LEU A 127 20.26 2.38 -5.16
CA LEU A 127 19.53 1.11 -5.17
C LEU A 127 20.17 0.09 -4.23
N GLN A 128 21.52 -0.04 -4.28
CA GLN A 128 22.24 -0.97 -3.43
C GLN A 128 22.04 -0.64 -1.95
N LEU A 129 22.20 0.64 -1.57
CA LEU A 129 21.99 1.10 -0.21
C LEU A 129 20.57 0.82 0.29
N VAL A 130 19.55 1.13 -0.50
CA VAL A 130 18.16 0.91 -0.10
C VAL A 130 17.86 -0.59 0.10
N LEU A 131 18.40 -1.45 -0.76
CA LEU A 131 18.26 -2.90 -0.60
C LEU A 131 18.94 -3.41 0.68
N GLU A 132 20.14 -2.89 1.01
CA GLU A 132 20.84 -3.23 2.25
C GLU A 132 20.07 -2.77 3.49
N LEU A 133 19.50 -1.57 3.48
CA LEU A 133 18.69 -1.05 4.58
C LEU A 133 17.40 -1.86 4.78
N ILE A 134 16.77 -2.33 3.71
CA ILE A 134 15.58 -3.19 3.80
C ILE A 134 15.97 -4.56 4.38
N GLU A 135 17.10 -5.13 3.97
CA GLU A 135 17.60 -6.40 4.50
C GLU A 135 17.98 -6.28 5.98
N GLU A 136 18.62 -5.19 6.39
CA GLU A 136 18.92 -4.89 7.79
C GLU A 136 17.63 -4.76 8.62
N ALA A 137 16.62 -4.06 8.10
CA ALA A 137 15.33 -3.93 8.76
C ALA A 137 14.64 -5.29 8.96
N GLU A 138 14.69 -6.17 7.98
CA GLU A 138 14.13 -7.52 8.05
C GLU A 138 14.81 -8.37 9.15
N LEU A 139 16.14 -8.29 9.24
CA LEU A 139 16.90 -8.98 10.30
C LEU A 139 16.58 -8.42 11.69
N ASN A 140 16.42 -7.11 11.82
CA ASN A 140 16.10 -6.47 13.10
C ASN A 140 14.67 -6.79 13.56
N THR A 141 13.70 -6.93 12.65
CA THR A 141 12.33 -7.32 12.98
C THR A 141 12.28 -8.73 13.59
N GLU A 142 13.16 -9.63 13.17
CA GLU A 142 13.26 -10.99 13.75
C GLU A 142 13.66 -10.98 15.25
N HIS A 143 14.27 -9.92 15.72
CA HIS A 143 14.69 -9.76 17.12
C HIS A 143 13.70 -8.94 17.97
N ASP A 144 12.71 -8.34 17.32
CA ASP A 144 11.66 -7.53 17.94
C ASP A 144 10.35 -8.33 17.97
N GLY A 145 10.19 -9.15 19.04
CA GLY A 145 9.06 -10.07 19.16
C GLY A 145 7.69 -9.38 19.15
N ASP A 146 7.58 -8.17 19.71
CA ASP A 146 6.32 -7.45 19.79
C ASP A 146 5.87 -6.95 18.39
N GLN A 147 6.82 -6.44 17.59
CA GLN A 147 6.54 -6.01 16.22
C GLN A 147 6.23 -7.21 15.31
N ASP A 148 6.95 -8.32 15.45
CA ASP A 148 6.70 -9.54 14.67
C ASP A 148 5.32 -10.12 15.01
N GLU A 149 4.94 -10.16 16.28
CA GLU A 149 3.62 -10.64 16.71
C GLU A 149 2.49 -9.74 16.20
N GLU A 150 2.64 -8.41 16.29
CA GLU A 150 1.65 -7.45 15.76
C GLU A 150 1.46 -7.62 14.26
N LEU A 151 2.54 -7.67 13.49
CA LEU A 151 2.48 -7.90 12.05
C LEU A 151 1.82 -9.25 11.72
N TRP A 152 2.14 -10.30 12.49
CA TRP A 152 1.55 -11.62 12.32
C TRP A 152 0.05 -11.62 12.61
N VAL A 153 -0.39 -11.10 13.75
CA VAL A 153 -1.80 -11.03 14.13
C VAL A 153 -2.60 -10.23 13.12
N ARG A 154 -2.05 -9.10 12.65
CA ARG A 154 -2.73 -8.22 11.67
C ARG A 154 -2.68 -8.75 10.24
N THR A 155 -1.73 -9.59 9.89
CA THR A 155 -1.68 -10.19 8.54
C THR A 155 -2.62 -11.39 8.38
N GLY A 156 -3.21 -11.90 9.47
CA GLY A 156 -4.26 -12.94 9.41
C GLY A 156 -3.82 -14.24 8.75
N VAL A 157 -2.51 -14.54 8.78
CA VAL A 157 -1.96 -15.77 8.17
C VAL A 157 -2.42 -17.04 8.88
N THR A 158 -3.09 -16.93 10.01
CA THR A 158 -3.52 -18.10 10.77
C THR A 158 -4.92 -18.47 10.39
N LEU A 159 -5.12 -19.56 9.66
CA LEU A 159 -6.37 -20.32 9.71
C LEU A 159 -6.24 -21.70 9.09
N SER A 160 -5.45 -22.51 9.74
CA SER A 160 -5.77 -23.92 9.80
C SER A 160 -6.59 -24.17 11.08
N ASP A 161 -7.58 -25.05 10.99
CA ASP A 161 -8.22 -25.57 12.19
C ASP A 161 -7.18 -26.32 13.06
N THR A 162 -7.58 -26.69 14.27
CA THR A 162 -6.71 -27.47 15.18
C THR A 162 -6.22 -28.81 14.60
N THR A 163 -6.63 -29.16 13.39
CA THR A 163 -6.27 -30.38 12.64
C THR A 163 -5.41 -30.10 11.40
N GLY A 164 -5.04 -28.81 11.13
CA GLY A 164 -4.18 -28.42 10.01
C GLY A 164 -4.90 -28.24 8.67
N ASN A 165 -6.24 -28.27 8.63
CA ASN A 165 -6.97 -28.07 7.40
C ASN A 165 -7.29 -26.58 7.17
N PRO A 166 -7.23 -26.10 5.89
CA PRO A 166 -7.66 -24.75 5.56
C PRO A 166 -9.12 -24.54 5.98
N VAL A 167 -9.37 -23.52 6.78
CA VAL A 167 -10.75 -23.20 7.18
C VAL A 167 -11.43 -22.43 6.06
N ASP A 168 -12.52 -23.00 5.55
CA ASP A 168 -13.38 -22.32 4.58
C ASP A 168 -14.02 -21.07 5.22
N PRO A 169 -13.72 -19.85 4.74
CA PRO A 169 -14.29 -18.63 5.30
C PRO A 169 -15.82 -18.60 5.33
N ALA A 170 -16.46 -19.32 4.40
CA ALA A 170 -17.92 -19.40 4.30
C ALA A 170 -18.58 -20.28 5.38
N LYS A 171 -17.79 -20.99 6.19
CA LYS A 171 -18.28 -21.94 7.21
C LYS A 171 -18.09 -21.46 8.65
N ARG A 172 -17.63 -20.24 8.87
CA ARG A 172 -17.47 -19.68 10.21
C ARG A 172 -18.72 -18.97 10.68
N GLU A 173 -19.16 -19.29 11.90
CA GLU A 173 -20.35 -18.73 12.52
C GLU A 173 -20.07 -17.48 13.37
N ASP A 174 -18.79 -17.11 13.59
CA ASP A 174 -18.43 -15.99 14.46
C ASP A 174 -17.98 -14.74 13.67
N PRO A 175 -18.71 -13.61 13.79
CA PRO A 175 -18.37 -12.38 13.05
C PRO A 175 -17.01 -11.76 13.41
N GLU A 176 -16.50 -11.96 14.64
CA GLU A 176 -15.21 -11.43 15.07
C GLU A 176 -14.05 -12.17 14.39
N ASP A 177 -14.18 -13.46 14.20
CA ASP A 177 -13.22 -14.27 13.47
C ASP A 177 -13.16 -13.92 11.96
N LEU A 178 -14.31 -13.53 11.36
CA LEU A 178 -14.34 -13.09 9.97
C LEU A 178 -13.57 -11.78 9.74
N GLY A 179 -13.56 -10.86 10.70
CA GLY A 179 -12.84 -9.59 10.61
C GLY A 179 -11.33 -9.77 10.41
N MET A 180 -10.72 -10.68 11.14
CA MET A 180 -9.28 -10.99 11.02
C MET A 180 -8.93 -11.65 9.67
N ILE A 181 -9.83 -12.43 9.08
CA ILE A 181 -9.63 -13.07 7.77
C ILE A 181 -9.71 -12.07 6.62
N LEU A 182 -10.57 -11.06 6.75
CA LEU A 182 -10.86 -10.12 5.67
C LEU A 182 -9.80 -9.02 5.53
N ASP A 183 -9.03 -8.74 6.57
CA ASP A 183 -8.07 -7.64 6.60
C ASP A 183 -6.59 -8.07 6.50
N GLY A 184 -6.31 -9.37 6.55
CA GLY A 184 -4.96 -9.90 6.56
C GLY A 184 -4.40 -10.24 5.18
N VAL A 185 -3.21 -10.85 5.19
CA VAL A 185 -2.58 -11.47 4.01
C VAL A 185 -2.91 -12.96 4.06
N PRO A 186 -3.86 -13.46 3.24
CA PRO A 186 -4.18 -14.89 3.23
C PRO A 186 -2.97 -15.73 2.83
N GLU A 187 -2.87 -16.94 3.34
CA GLU A 187 -1.74 -17.85 3.07
C GLU A 187 -1.46 -18.02 1.57
N TYR A 188 -2.51 -18.19 0.76
CA TYR A 188 -2.40 -18.30 -0.69
C TYR A 188 -1.86 -17.03 -1.39
N SER A 189 -1.74 -15.90 -0.68
CA SER A 189 -1.20 -14.62 -1.17
C SER A 189 0.25 -14.37 -0.75
N LEU A 190 0.86 -15.27 0.03
CA LEU A 190 2.24 -15.12 0.52
C LEU A 190 3.28 -15.21 -0.60
N GLY A 191 2.97 -15.90 -1.69
CA GLY A 191 3.91 -16.18 -2.76
C GLY A 191 4.99 -17.20 -2.36
N PRO A 192 5.92 -17.54 -3.27
CA PRO A 192 7.00 -18.48 -3.00
C PRO A 192 8.03 -17.88 -2.04
N ARG A 193 8.82 -18.75 -1.38
CA ARG A 193 9.98 -18.34 -0.60
C ARG A 193 11.09 -17.87 -1.54
N ARG A 194 11.75 -16.78 -1.18
CA ARG A 194 12.93 -16.33 -1.92
C ARG A 194 14.15 -17.14 -1.50
N TYR A 195 14.75 -17.91 -2.43
CA TYR A 195 16.04 -18.58 -2.17
C TYR A 195 17.24 -17.85 -2.78
N GLY A 196 17.02 -16.82 -3.61
CA GLY A 196 18.08 -16.02 -4.23
C GLY A 196 17.52 -14.75 -4.88
N GLY A 197 18.40 -13.98 -5.52
CA GLY A 197 18.07 -12.65 -6.00
C GLY A 197 18.06 -11.60 -4.88
N ARG A 198 17.65 -10.38 -5.19
CA ARG A 198 17.69 -9.23 -4.27
C ARG A 198 16.35 -8.51 -4.12
N ALA A 199 15.27 -9.05 -4.69
CA ALA A 199 13.95 -8.44 -4.56
C ALA A 199 13.54 -8.31 -3.09
N PRO A 200 13.14 -7.12 -2.61
CA PRO A 200 12.79 -6.88 -1.21
C PRO A 200 11.33 -7.30 -0.96
N VAL A 201 11.10 -8.59 -0.87
CA VAL A 201 9.78 -9.16 -0.57
C VAL A 201 9.77 -9.71 0.85
N ARG A 202 8.89 -9.19 1.70
CA ARG A 202 8.71 -9.65 3.07
C ARG A 202 8.11 -11.06 3.09
N ASP A 203 8.72 -11.95 3.86
CA ASP A 203 8.16 -13.27 4.17
C ASP A 203 7.38 -13.21 5.49
N PHE A 204 6.08 -12.97 5.42
CA PHE A 204 5.20 -12.92 6.59
C PHE A 204 5.04 -14.26 7.33
N ALA A 205 5.47 -15.37 6.78
CA ALA A 205 5.41 -16.69 7.41
C ALA A 205 6.78 -17.19 7.87
N ARG A 206 7.81 -16.34 7.86
CA ARG A 206 9.15 -16.71 8.27
C ARG A 206 9.20 -17.19 9.73
N GLY A 207 9.92 -18.28 9.98
CA GLY A 207 10.09 -18.84 11.33
C GLY A 207 8.90 -19.61 11.88
N ARG A 208 7.82 -19.76 11.11
CA ARG A 208 6.62 -20.49 11.54
C ARG A 208 6.45 -21.78 10.74
N GLU A 209 5.95 -22.85 11.39
CA GLU A 209 5.72 -24.18 10.77
C GLU A 209 4.52 -24.16 9.80
N HIS A 210 4.44 -23.22 8.88
CA HIS A 210 3.31 -23.11 7.98
C HIS A 210 3.73 -23.19 6.52
N SER A 211 2.98 -24.01 5.82
CA SER A 211 2.93 -24.27 4.38
C SER A 211 4.21 -24.75 3.69
N GLU A 212 4.06 -25.86 3.01
CA GLU A 212 4.90 -26.28 1.89
C GLU A 212 4.79 -25.25 0.75
N ARG A 213 5.41 -24.06 0.93
CA ARG A 213 5.52 -23.09 -0.15
C ARG A 213 6.73 -23.41 -1.00
N ASP A 214 6.56 -23.37 -2.31
CA ASP A 214 7.66 -23.45 -3.25
C ASP A 214 8.71 -22.38 -2.99
N SER A 215 9.95 -22.64 -3.40
CA SER A 215 11.02 -21.65 -3.36
C SER A 215 11.39 -21.23 -4.77
N GLU A 216 11.49 -19.94 -5.02
CA GLU A 216 11.82 -19.40 -6.34
C GLU A 216 12.97 -18.40 -6.28
N MET A 217 13.68 -18.29 -7.41
CA MET A 217 14.69 -17.28 -7.64
C MET A 217 13.99 -15.96 -7.99
N PHE A 218 14.30 -14.92 -7.23
CA PHE A 218 13.79 -13.57 -7.51
C PHE A 218 14.79 -12.78 -8.35
N GLU A 219 14.37 -11.67 -8.90
CA GLU A 219 15.22 -10.81 -9.70
C GLU A 219 16.40 -10.23 -8.89
N HIS A 220 17.54 -10.10 -9.55
CA HIS A 220 18.77 -9.54 -8.97
C HIS A 220 18.77 -8.01 -9.01
N MET A 221 18.12 -7.43 -10.00
CA MET A 221 18.02 -5.99 -10.21
C MET A 221 16.56 -5.52 -10.14
N PRO A 222 15.95 -5.48 -8.95
CA PRO A 222 14.57 -5.04 -8.80
C PRO A 222 14.43 -3.55 -9.16
N HIS A 223 13.36 -3.19 -9.85
CA HIS A 223 13.00 -1.79 -10.06
C HIS A 223 12.28 -1.26 -8.82
N LEU A 224 12.93 -0.36 -8.09
CA LEU A 224 12.37 0.28 -6.91
C LEU A 224 12.09 1.75 -7.19
N GLY A 225 10.89 2.19 -6.86
CA GLY A 225 10.47 3.59 -6.85
C GLY A 225 10.32 4.08 -5.41
N LEU A 226 10.94 5.22 -5.10
CA LEU A 226 10.71 5.93 -3.84
C LEU A 226 9.64 6.99 -4.06
N ILE A 227 8.61 7.01 -3.20
CA ILE A 227 7.69 8.16 -3.07
C ILE A 227 8.12 8.96 -1.85
N TYR A 228 8.28 10.26 -2.02
CA TYR A 228 8.70 11.18 -0.97
C TYR A 228 7.96 12.51 -1.06
N THR A 229 7.93 13.21 0.06
CA THR A 229 7.25 14.50 0.25
C THR A 229 8.22 15.57 0.69
N GLU A 230 7.81 16.83 0.67
CA GLU A 230 8.65 17.94 1.11
C GLU A 230 8.78 17.96 2.65
N HIS A 231 7.68 17.66 3.35
CA HIS A 231 7.62 17.60 4.81
C HIS A 231 7.13 16.23 5.28
N ASP A 232 7.05 16.02 6.58
CA ASP A 232 6.71 14.74 7.20
C ASP A 232 5.57 14.90 8.22
N HIS A 233 4.45 15.43 7.76
CA HIS A 233 3.26 15.68 8.57
C HIS A 233 2.08 14.82 8.10
N PRO A 234 1.02 14.66 8.88
CA PRO A 234 -0.16 13.88 8.51
C PRO A 234 -0.76 14.24 7.14
N VAL A 235 -0.76 15.53 6.78
CA VAL A 235 -1.23 15.98 5.45
C VAL A 235 -0.33 15.46 4.33
N ASP A 236 0.99 15.43 4.54
CA ASP A 236 1.95 14.93 3.54
C ASP A 236 1.79 13.42 3.36
N TRP A 237 1.50 12.68 4.44
CA TRP A 237 1.24 11.24 4.37
C TRP A 237 -0.04 10.93 3.59
N LEU A 238 -1.11 11.72 3.77
CA LEU A 238 -2.35 11.60 2.98
C LEU A 238 -2.10 11.91 1.49
N VAL A 239 -1.30 12.93 1.20
CA VAL A 239 -0.91 13.29 -0.17
C VAL A 239 -0.08 12.18 -0.80
N ALA A 240 0.91 11.65 -0.07
CA ALA A 240 1.73 10.53 -0.54
C ALA A 240 0.91 9.27 -0.79
N GLY A 241 -0.10 9.00 0.06
CA GLY A 241 -1.02 7.88 -0.13
C GLY A 241 -1.83 7.99 -1.42
N GLN A 242 -2.34 9.20 -1.72
CA GLN A 242 -3.03 9.46 -3.00
C GLN A 242 -2.09 9.29 -4.20
N ALA A 243 -0.89 9.85 -4.12
CA ALA A 243 0.13 9.73 -5.16
C ALA A 243 0.54 8.26 -5.40
N MET A 244 0.75 7.50 -4.32
CA MET A 244 1.06 6.08 -4.37
C MET A 244 -0.03 5.31 -5.11
N GLU A 245 -1.30 5.48 -4.74
CA GLU A 245 -2.39 4.74 -5.38
C GLU A 245 -2.56 5.13 -6.85
N ARG A 246 -2.38 6.41 -7.19
CA ARG A 246 -2.40 6.85 -8.59
C ARG A 246 -1.31 6.16 -9.41
N VAL A 247 -0.09 6.13 -8.90
CA VAL A 247 1.04 5.41 -9.53
C VAL A 247 0.71 3.93 -9.71
N LEU A 248 0.16 3.28 -8.68
CA LEU A 248 -0.18 1.86 -8.72
C LEU A 248 -1.30 1.54 -9.72
N LEU A 249 -2.34 2.38 -9.81
CA LEU A 249 -3.42 2.18 -10.78
C LEU A 249 -2.91 2.36 -12.22
N VAL A 250 -2.06 3.37 -12.46
CA VAL A 250 -1.44 3.57 -13.78
C VAL A 250 -0.50 2.41 -14.10
N ALA A 251 0.38 1.99 -13.18
CA ALA A 251 1.26 0.84 -13.37
C ALA A 251 0.48 -0.44 -13.71
N THR A 252 -0.66 -0.66 -13.02
CA THR A 252 -1.55 -1.79 -13.30
C THR A 252 -2.12 -1.74 -14.73
N ARG A 253 -2.56 -0.58 -15.20
CA ARG A 253 -3.03 -0.40 -16.58
C ARG A 253 -1.95 -0.64 -17.62
N GLU A 254 -0.72 -0.28 -17.29
CA GLU A 254 0.45 -0.49 -18.17
C GLU A 254 1.03 -1.91 -18.05
N GLY A 255 0.35 -2.80 -17.32
CA GLY A 255 0.72 -4.22 -17.19
C GLY A 255 1.90 -4.48 -16.27
N LEU A 256 2.22 -3.57 -15.36
CA LEU A 256 3.22 -3.80 -14.32
C LEU A 256 2.57 -4.42 -13.08
N ALA A 257 3.23 -5.40 -12.52
CA ALA A 257 2.99 -5.90 -11.18
C ALA A 257 3.70 -5.00 -10.14
N SER A 258 3.17 -4.95 -8.93
CA SER A 258 3.71 -4.13 -7.85
C SER A 258 3.76 -4.87 -6.52
N SER A 259 4.72 -4.53 -5.67
CA SER A 259 4.73 -4.87 -4.24
C SER A 259 5.34 -3.75 -3.42
N PHE A 260 5.19 -3.83 -2.10
CA PHE A 260 5.71 -2.85 -1.16
C PHE A 260 6.93 -3.39 -0.42
N ALA A 261 7.89 -2.53 -0.17
CA ALA A 261 9.07 -2.80 0.66
C ALA A 261 9.08 -1.79 1.82
N THR A 262 8.32 -2.10 2.87
CA THR A 262 8.06 -1.17 3.98
C THR A 262 9.00 -1.34 5.17
N GLN A 263 9.77 -2.41 5.22
CA GLN A 263 10.58 -2.82 6.37
C GLN A 263 11.45 -1.68 6.93
N ALA A 264 12.25 -1.03 6.07
CA ALA A 264 13.09 0.10 6.47
C ALA A 264 12.29 1.37 6.81
N LEU A 265 11.03 1.49 6.36
CA LEU A 265 10.16 2.62 6.66
C LEU A 265 9.54 2.56 8.05
N GLU A 266 9.46 1.37 8.64
CA GLU A 266 8.92 1.09 9.97
C GLU A 266 9.93 1.41 11.08
N ARG A 267 11.21 1.64 10.70
CA ARG A 267 12.32 1.98 11.58
C ARG A 267 12.76 3.43 11.32
N PRO A 268 12.53 4.37 12.24
CA PRO A 268 12.83 5.79 12.01
C PRO A 268 14.28 6.08 11.63
N GLU A 269 15.23 5.35 12.23
CA GLU A 269 16.66 5.46 11.97
C GLU A 269 17.04 5.00 10.55
N LEU A 270 16.45 3.90 10.07
CA LEU A 270 16.68 3.39 8.71
C LEU A 270 15.90 4.21 7.68
N ARG A 271 14.68 4.62 8.01
CA ARG A 271 13.87 5.47 7.13
C ARG A 271 14.59 6.78 6.78
N TRP A 272 15.30 7.35 7.73
CA TRP A 272 16.10 8.55 7.48
C TRP A 272 17.16 8.31 6.41
N LEU A 273 17.81 7.15 6.41
CA LEU A 273 18.90 6.79 5.50
C LEU A 273 18.42 6.46 4.07
N LEU A 274 17.12 6.20 3.88
CA LEU A 274 16.55 5.96 2.54
C LEU A 274 16.57 7.19 1.64
N ARG A 275 16.76 8.38 2.20
CA ARG A 275 16.79 9.63 1.44
C ARG A 275 17.96 9.65 0.46
N ASP A 276 17.75 10.27 -0.69
CA ASP A 276 18.85 10.56 -1.60
C ASP A 276 19.72 11.70 -1.02
N PRO A 277 20.96 11.43 -0.63
CA PRO A 277 21.83 12.45 -0.05
C PRO A 277 22.35 13.45 -1.10
N VAL A 278 22.24 13.14 -2.39
CA VAL A 278 22.75 14.00 -3.47
C VAL A 278 21.70 15.03 -3.90
N TRP A 279 20.44 14.60 -4.00
CA TRP A 279 19.37 15.43 -4.52
C TRP A 279 18.52 16.09 -3.43
N GLY A 280 18.86 15.88 -2.15
CA GLY A 280 18.16 16.48 -1.03
C GLY A 280 16.68 16.07 -0.99
N ALA A 281 16.39 14.83 -1.35
CA ALA A 281 15.04 14.31 -1.30
C ALA A 281 14.47 14.43 0.11
N GLY A 282 13.21 14.83 0.19
CA GLY A 282 12.47 14.93 1.44
C GLY A 282 12.20 13.56 2.10
N PRO A 283 11.38 13.51 3.14
CA PRO A 283 11.04 12.27 3.83
C PRO A 283 10.45 11.22 2.89
N VAL A 284 11.04 10.02 2.90
CA VAL A 284 10.54 8.89 2.13
C VAL A 284 9.26 8.36 2.78
N GLN A 285 8.20 8.25 2.00
CA GLN A 285 6.90 7.79 2.45
C GLN A 285 6.63 6.34 2.07
N MET A 286 7.08 5.91 0.88
CA MET A 286 6.88 4.56 0.41
C MET A 286 8.02 4.10 -0.50
N VAL A 287 8.37 2.81 -0.42
CA VAL A 287 9.20 2.09 -1.39
C VAL A 287 8.34 1.09 -2.13
N ILE A 288 8.23 1.24 -3.45
CA ILE A 288 7.43 0.38 -4.31
C ILE A 288 8.36 -0.40 -5.23
N ARG A 289 8.22 -1.72 -5.24
CA ARG A 289 8.83 -2.58 -6.23
C ARG A 289 7.88 -2.72 -7.40
N LEU A 290 8.34 -2.48 -8.61
CA LEU A 290 7.60 -2.54 -9.86
C LEU A 290 8.29 -3.46 -10.85
N GLY A 291 7.52 -4.11 -11.74
CA GLY A 291 8.11 -4.94 -12.78
C GLY A 291 7.09 -5.79 -13.53
N TYR A 292 7.57 -6.60 -14.45
CA TYR A 292 6.75 -7.54 -15.21
C TYR A 292 6.73 -8.88 -14.49
N GLY A 293 5.58 -9.30 -14.02
CA GLY A 293 5.43 -10.55 -13.26
C GLY A 293 3.97 -10.96 -13.10
N PRO A 294 3.71 -12.08 -12.44
CA PRO A 294 2.35 -12.52 -12.18
C PRO A 294 1.61 -11.49 -11.33
N LEU A 295 0.34 -11.31 -11.62
CA LEU A 295 -0.53 -10.59 -10.70
C LEU A 295 -0.69 -11.38 -9.41
N GLY A 296 -0.68 -10.69 -8.29
CA GLY A 296 -0.97 -11.30 -7.00
C GLY A 296 -2.39 -11.88 -6.92
N SER A 297 -2.61 -12.80 -6.00
CA SER A 297 -3.92 -13.36 -5.74
C SER A 297 -4.90 -12.28 -5.26
N ARG A 298 -6.19 -12.49 -5.52
CA ARG A 298 -7.23 -11.63 -4.94
C ARG A 298 -7.28 -11.85 -3.42
N THR A 299 -7.25 -10.76 -2.68
CA THR A 299 -7.54 -10.79 -1.24
C THR A 299 -9.01 -10.42 -1.02
N PRO A 300 -9.68 -11.01 -0.02
CA PRO A 300 -11.04 -10.65 0.31
C PRO A 300 -11.15 -9.16 0.65
N ARG A 301 -12.35 -8.64 0.60
CA ARG A 301 -12.68 -7.28 1.03
C ARG A 301 -13.86 -7.35 1.98
N ARG A 302 -13.87 -6.50 2.98
CA ARG A 302 -15.01 -6.34 3.88
C ARG A 302 -16.25 -5.91 3.10
N ASP A 303 -17.42 -6.25 3.61
CA ASP A 303 -18.68 -5.71 3.10
C ASP A 303 -18.66 -4.18 3.25
N VAL A 304 -19.22 -3.49 2.27
CA VAL A 304 -19.29 -2.03 2.30
C VAL A 304 -20.05 -1.51 3.53
N ARG A 305 -20.98 -2.29 4.07
CA ARG A 305 -21.76 -1.96 5.25
C ARG A 305 -20.95 -1.89 6.52
N ASP A 306 -19.83 -2.61 6.57
CA ASP A 306 -18.89 -2.61 7.72
C ASP A 306 -17.93 -1.41 7.67
N ALA A 307 -17.87 -0.72 6.52
CA ALA A 307 -16.96 0.39 6.29
C ALA A 307 -17.67 1.71 5.97
N LEU A 308 -19.00 1.70 5.75
CA LEU A 308 -19.78 2.88 5.39
C LEU A 308 -20.91 3.10 6.39
N GLU A 309 -20.87 4.25 7.05
CA GLU A 309 -21.97 4.77 7.86
C GLU A 309 -22.71 5.87 7.09
N ILE A 310 -24.03 5.76 7.00
CA ILE A 310 -24.88 6.78 6.39
C ILE A 310 -25.51 7.60 7.51
N LEU A 311 -25.07 8.84 7.63
CA LEU A 311 -25.63 9.79 8.59
C LEU A 311 -26.93 10.42 8.03
N PRO A 312 -27.92 10.66 8.89
CA PRO A 312 -29.23 11.20 8.50
C PRO A 312 -29.16 12.65 7.96
#